data_700a2d8fed4d577736ddfe9a8e2d3a7e
#
_entry.id   700a2d8fed4d577736ddfe9a8e2d3a7e
#
_cell.length_a   1.000
_cell.length_b   1.000
_cell.length_c   1.000
_cell.angle_alpha   90.00
_cell.angle_beta   90.00
_cell.angle_gamma   90.00
#
_symmetry.space_group_name_H-M   'P 1'
#
loop_
_entity.id
_entity.type
_entity.pdbx_description
1 polymer ?
#
loop_
_entity_poly.entity_id
_entity_poly.type
_entity_poly.pdbx_seq_one_letter_code
_entity_poly.pdbx_strand_id
1 'polypeptide(L)'
;KVEGIEGKDPAFGLDASWIEPDKKDQAQTLGYTVVDASTVVATHLNQVLQKHAHELLGHEEVQKWLDQLEKISPKLAEELVPTTVSISLLLKVLQNLLKEEVPIRDMRSIAEAIVNVHPKSQDPKLLTTVARQSLRRMIVQSICGNESEIPVITLDPDLEQLLLKSVQQSQQSGGQEDIGLVLEPNMVEKLQRSLQESVQRQEMLGKPAILLVSGPLRPVLAKFASYGVERLHVLSYQEIPDNKQITIVASVGQ
;
A
#
# COMPACT_ATOMS: atom_id res chain seq x y z
N LYS A 1 31.30 -1.73 21.91
CA LYS A 1 30.95 -0.81 20.82
C LYS A 1 32.09 -0.80 19.82
N VAL A 2 31.80 -0.94 18.54
CA VAL A 2 32.82 -0.81 17.49
C VAL A 2 33.01 0.66 17.17
N GLU A 3 34.22 1.11 17.00
CA GLU A 3 34.55 2.49 16.65
C GLU A 3 34.13 2.76 15.19
N GLY A 4 33.31 3.79 14.97
CA GLY A 4 32.83 4.17 13.67
C GLY A 4 32.07 5.50 13.71
N ILE A 5 31.56 5.93 12.56
CA ILE A 5 30.75 7.14 12.43
C ILE A 5 29.28 6.75 12.68
N GLU A 6 28.72 7.28 13.74
CA GLU A 6 27.31 7.05 14.06
C GLU A 6 26.39 7.73 13.06
N GLY A 7 25.30 7.05 12.68
CA GLY A 7 24.31 7.55 11.74
C GLY A 7 23.09 6.65 11.71
N LYS A 8 22.29 6.79 10.66
CA LYS A 8 21.13 5.94 10.41
C LYS A 8 21.28 5.23 9.07
N ASP A 9 20.79 4.00 9.03
CA ASP A 9 20.58 3.29 7.77
C ASP A 9 19.58 4.06 6.91
N PRO A 10 19.97 4.46 5.68
CA PRO A 10 19.09 5.29 4.85
C PRO A 10 17.86 4.55 4.33
N ALA A 11 17.90 3.22 4.29
CA ALA A 11 16.79 2.40 3.84
C ALA A 11 15.73 2.19 4.93
N PHE A 12 16.16 1.85 6.15
CA PHE A 12 15.26 1.44 7.23
C PHE A 12 15.17 2.45 8.37
N GLY A 13 16.01 3.51 8.37
CA GLY A 13 16.03 4.52 9.43
C GLY A 13 16.55 4.01 10.77
N LEU A 14 17.09 2.80 10.81
CA LEU A 14 17.65 2.19 12.02
C LEU A 14 18.98 2.84 12.40
N ASP A 15 19.27 2.89 13.71
CA ASP A 15 20.57 3.34 14.17
C ASP A 15 21.67 2.41 13.66
N ALA A 16 22.69 2.98 13.03
CA ALA A 16 23.79 2.28 12.40
C ALA A 16 25.11 3.00 12.65
N SER A 17 26.22 2.29 12.46
CA SER A 17 27.57 2.87 12.49
C SER A 17 28.31 2.51 11.21
N TRP A 18 28.92 3.49 10.57
CA TRP A 18 29.82 3.29 9.45
C TRP A 18 31.20 2.97 9.99
N ILE A 19 31.69 1.78 9.70
CA ILE A 19 32.98 1.27 10.18
C ILE A 19 33.95 1.03 9.02
N GLU A 20 35.25 1.05 9.30
CA GLU A 20 36.26 0.66 8.33
C GLU A 20 36.18 -0.85 8.03
N PRO A 21 36.50 -1.29 6.80
CA PRO A 21 36.40 -2.68 6.38
C PRO A 21 37.14 -3.69 7.25
N ASP A 22 38.25 -3.30 7.84
CA ASP A 22 39.10 -4.11 8.73
C ASP A 22 38.43 -4.45 10.07
N LYS A 23 37.41 -3.67 10.48
CA LYS A 23 36.63 -3.88 11.70
C LYS A 23 35.41 -4.80 11.51
N LYS A 24 35.20 -5.30 10.28
CA LYS A 24 34.05 -6.14 9.94
C LYS A 24 33.92 -7.38 10.84
N ASP A 25 34.98 -8.15 10.95
CA ASP A 25 34.99 -9.40 11.73
C ASP A 25 34.76 -9.16 13.22
N GLN A 26 35.32 -8.06 13.74
CA GLN A 26 35.10 -7.62 15.12
C GLN A 26 33.63 -7.27 15.36
N ALA A 27 33.02 -6.52 14.45
CA ALA A 27 31.60 -6.14 14.55
C ALA A 27 30.69 -7.37 14.51
N GLN A 28 30.94 -8.31 13.60
CA GLN A 28 30.18 -9.56 13.51
C GLN A 28 30.30 -10.42 14.77
N THR A 29 31.52 -10.52 15.35
CA THR A 29 31.76 -11.25 16.60
C THR A 29 30.98 -10.64 17.77
N LEU A 30 30.75 -9.33 17.76
CA LEU A 30 29.96 -8.61 18.76
C LEU A 30 28.45 -8.69 18.51
N GLY A 31 28.01 -9.43 17.49
CA GLY A 31 26.60 -9.66 17.20
C GLY A 31 25.93 -8.60 16.32
N TYR A 32 26.71 -7.70 15.70
CA TYR A 32 26.16 -6.74 14.74
C TYR A 32 25.94 -7.37 13.36
N THR A 33 24.87 -6.96 12.69
CA THR A 33 24.67 -7.24 11.27
C THR A 33 25.53 -6.26 10.47
N VAL A 34 26.49 -6.77 9.71
CA VAL A 34 27.40 -5.95 8.90
C VAL A 34 27.09 -6.16 7.42
N VAL A 35 26.86 -5.07 6.72
CA VAL A 35 26.63 -5.04 5.27
C VAL A 35 27.60 -4.06 4.61
N ASP A 36 27.98 -4.31 3.38
CA ASP A 36 28.83 -3.39 2.64
C ASP A 36 28.06 -2.15 2.14
N ALA A 37 28.79 -1.07 1.88
CA ALA A 37 28.22 0.20 1.47
C ALA A 37 27.45 0.10 0.14
N SER A 38 27.87 -0.75 -0.79
CA SER A 38 27.19 -0.96 -2.07
C SER A 38 25.83 -1.61 -1.88
N THR A 39 25.71 -2.57 -0.96
CA THR A 39 24.44 -3.18 -0.57
C THR A 39 23.49 -2.16 0.05
N VAL A 40 23.99 -1.29 0.93
CA VAL A 40 23.19 -0.21 1.53
C VAL A 40 22.64 0.74 0.45
N VAL A 41 23.51 1.18 -0.48
CA VAL A 41 23.10 2.05 -1.59
C VAL A 41 22.06 1.37 -2.48
N ALA A 42 22.29 0.11 -2.86
CA ALA A 42 21.36 -0.64 -3.72
C ALA A 42 20.00 -0.84 -3.04
N THR A 43 19.98 -1.15 -1.75
CA THR A 43 18.74 -1.32 -0.97
C THR A 43 17.97 -0.02 -0.87
N HIS A 44 18.65 1.08 -0.55
CA HIS A 44 18.02 2.40 -0.49
C HIS A 44 17.47 2.85 -1.86
N LEU A 45 18.27 2.70 -2.91
CA LEU A 45 17.83 3.02 -4.27
C LEU A 45 16.58 2.21 -4.67
N ASN A 46 16.58 0.91 -4.37
CA ASN A 46 15.41 0.05 -4.64
C ASN A 46 14.15 0.53 -3.91
N GLN A 47 14.27 0.91 -2.63
CA GLN A 47 13.15 1.46 -1.87
C GLN A 47 12.63 2.79 -2.45
N VAL A 48 13.54 3.70 -2.81
CA VAL A 48 13.17 4.98 -3.45
C VAL A 48 12.45 4.73 -4.78
N LEU A 49 12.97 3.83 -5.61
CA LEU A 49 12.34 3.47 -6.88
C LEU A 49 10.94 2.85 -6.69
N GLN A 50 10.76 1.97 -5.70
CA GLN A 50 9.45 1.38 -5.41
C GLN A 50 8.46 2.43 -4.92
N LYS A 51 8.86 3.30 -4.01
CA LYS A 51 8.02 4.38 -3.46
C LYS A 51 7.57 5.38 -4.55
N HIS A 52 8.44 5.66 -5.52
CA HIS A 52 8.20 6.63 -6.60
C HIS A 52 7.91 5.98 -7.96
N ALA A 53 7.65 4.66 -7.99
CA ALA A 53 7.39 3.94 -9.25
C ALA A 53 6.20 4.54 -10.04
N HIS A 54 5.18 5.05 -9.34
CA HIS A 54 4.03 5.70 -9.97
C HIS A 54 4.39 6.99 -10.71
N GLU A 55 5.46 7.68 -10.34
CA GLU A 55 5.94 8.88 -11.02
C GLU A 55 6.69 8.56 -12.32
N LEU A 56 7.26 7.36 -12.39
CA LEU A 56 7.98 6.87 -13.58
C LEU A 56 7.04 6.30 -14.64
N LEU A 57 5.77 6.05 -14.30
CA LEU A 57 4.78 5.53 -15.22
C LEU A 57 4.11 6.67 -15.98
N GLY A 58 4.34 6.73 -17.30
CA GLY A 58 3.71 7.65 -18.22
C GLY A 58 2.94 6.91 -19.33
N HIS A 59 2.48 7.64 -20.35
CA HIS A 59 1.72 7.07 -21.46
C HIS A 59 2.52 6.04 -22.25
N GLU A 60 3.82 6.26 -22.44
CA GLU A 60 4.71 5.33 -23.16
C GLU A 60 4.86 4.00 -22.41
N GLU A 61 4.98 4.04 -21.09
CA GLU A 61 5.07 2.85 -20.25
C GLU A 61 3.75 2.07 -20.24
N VAL A 62 2.62 2.78 -20.21
CA VAL A 62 1.29 2.15 -20.32
C VAL A 62 1.09 1.55 -21.70
N GLN A 63 1.56 2.17 -22.78
CA GLN A 63 1.52 1.59 -24.11
C GLN A 63 2.33 0.27 -24.16
N LYS A 64 3.53 0.25 -23.61
CA LYS A 64 4.34 -0.98 -23.49
C LYS A 64 3.62 -2.06 -22.66
N TRP A 65 2.94 -1.66 -21.60
CA TRP A 65 2.12 -2.55 -20.78
C TRP A 65 0.97 -3.16 -21.61
N LEU A 66 0.27 -2.34 -22.41
CA LEU A 66 -0.77 -2.80 -23.34
C LEU A 66 -0.22 -3.73 -24.42
N ASP A 67 0.92 -3.41 -25.02
CA ASP A 67 1.58 -4.25 -26.04
C ASP A 67 1.94 -5.64 -25.47
N GLN A 68 2.31 -5.70 -24.21
CA GLN A 68 2.56 -6.98 -23.51
C GLN A 68 1.26 -7.73 -23.23
N LEU A 69 0.21 -7.04 -22.81
CA LEU A 69 -1.12 -7.64 -22.61
C LEU A 69 -1.66 -8.20 -23.94
N GLU A 70 -1.49 -7.48 -25.06
CA GLU A 70 -1.92 -7.92 -26.39
C GLU A 70 -1.26 -9.23 -26.80
N LYS A 71 0.02 -9.44 -26.50
CA LYS A 71 0.73 -10.69 -26.75
C LYS A 71 0.15 -11.89 -25.99
N ILE A 72 -0.37 -11.65 -24.78
CA ILE A 72 -0.91 -12.69 -23.89
C ILE A 72 -2.40 -12.91 -24.15
N SER A 73 -3.14 -11.83 -24.34
CA SER A 73 -4.60 -11.81 -24.43
C SER A 73 -5.07 -10.70 -25.37
N PRO A 74 -4.96 -10.89 -26.70
CA PRO A 74 -5.21 -9.82 -27.69
C PRO A 74 -6.65 -9.29 -27.65
N LYS A 75 -7.65 -10.16 -27.47
CA LYS A 75 -9.06 -9.73 -27.38
C LYS A 75 -9.33 -8.88 -26.14
N LEU A 76 -8.71 -9.23 -25.01
CA LEU A 76 -8.84 -8.47 -23.78
C LEU A 76 -8.17 -7.09 -23.87
N ALA A 77 -7.02 -7.00 -24.53
CA ALA A 77 -6.34 -5.74 -24.77
C ALA A 77 -7.18 -4.80 -25.65
N GLU A 78 -7.78 -5.31 -26.73
CA GLU A 78 -8.69 -4.57 -27.61
C GLU A 78 -9.96 -4.11 -26.90
N GLU A 79 -10.53 -4.95 -26.02
CA GLU A 79 -11.70 -4.60 -25.23
C GLU A 79 -11.38 -3.57 -24.14
N LEU A 80 -10.18 -3.62 -23.56
CA LEU A 80 -9.76 -2.70 -22.50
C LEU A 80 -9.58 -1.28 -23.03
N VAL A 81 -8.72 -1.09 -24.04
CA VAL A 81 -8.40 0.21 -24.63
C VAL A 81 -8.53 0.14 -26.15
N PRO A 82 -9.30 1.02 -26.78
CA PRO A 82 -10.03 2.18 -26.23
C PRO A 82 -11.47 1.89 -25.78
N THR A 83 -11.95 0.64 -25.93
CA THR A 83 -13.38 0.32 -25.83
C THR A 83 -13.94 0.55 -24.44
N THR A 84 -13.26 0.07 -23.39
CA THR A 84 -13.75 0.21 -22.00
C THR A 84 -13.23 1.48 -21.35
N VAL A 85 -11.93 1.76 -21.47
CA VAL A 85 -11.28 2.92 -20.85
C VAL A 85 -10.31 3.58 -21.82
N SER A 86 -10.03 4.88 -21.61
CA SER A 86 -8.95 5.56 -22.30
C SER A 86 -7.59 5.16 -21.74
N ILE A 87 -6.52 5.35 -22.52
CA ILE A 87 -5.15 5.15 -22.04
C ILE A 87 -4.83 6.03 -20.81
N SER A 88 -5.35 7.26 -20.78
CA SER A 88 -5.16 8.18 -19.66
C SER A 88 -5.87 7.70 -18.38
N LEU A 89 -7.04 7.10 -18.51
CA LEU A 89 -7.75 6.52 -17.36
C LEU A 89 -7.03 5.26 -16.86
N LEU A 90 -6.57 4.40 -17.77
CA LEU A 90 -5.77 3.23 -17.42
C LEU A 90 -4.48 3.65 -16.71
N LEU A 91 -3.76 4.65 -17.23
CA LEU A 91 -2.58 5.23 -16.58
C LEU A 91 -2.90 5.64 -15.14
N LYS A 92 -4.02 6.31 -14.91
CA LYS A 92 -4.42 6.76 -13.57
C LYS A 92 -4.67 5.58 -12.62
N VAL A 93 -5.32 4.52 -13.10
CA VAL A 93 -5.55 3.30 -12.32
C VAL A 93 -4.23 2.61 -11.96
N LEU A 94 -3.34 2.43 -12.93
CA LEU A 94 -2.05 1.80 -12.71
C LEU A 94 -1.16 2.63 -11.76
N GLN A 95 -1.17 3.95 -11.88
CA GLN A 95 -0.49 4.85 -10.94
C GLN A 95 -1.06 4.73 -9.52
N ASN A 96 -2.38 4.63 -9.37
CA ASN A 96 -3.01 4.45 -8.06
C ASN A 96 -2.60 3.12 -7.40
N LEU A 97 -2.47 2.04 -8.18
CA LEU A 97 -1.95 0.76 -7.68
C LEU A 97 -0.50 0.90 -7.20
N LEU A 98 0.36 1.51 -8.03
CA LEU A 98 1.78 1.70 -7.70
C LEU A 98 2.01 2.64 -6.51
N LYS A 99 1.16 3.65 -6.30
CA LYS A 99 1.22 4.53 -5.11
C LYS A 99 1.08 3.78 -3.80
N GLU A 100 0.35 2.68 -3.82
CA GLU A 100 0.17 1.79 -2.67
C GLU A 100 1.06 0.54 -2.78
N GLU A 101 2.12 0.60 -3.57
CA GLU A 101 3.12 -0.47 -3.77
C GLU A 101 2.52 -1.79 -4.27
N VAL A 102 1.37 -1.74 -4.95
CA VAL A 102 0.75 -2.90 -5.59
C VAL A 102 1.37 -3.11 -6.97
N PRO A 103 2.05 -4.24 -7.22
CA PRO A 103 2.65 -4.52 -8.51
C PRO A 103 1.62 -4.65 -9.63
N ILE A 104 1.94 -4.09 -10.80
CA ILE A 104 1.06 -4.10 -11.99
C ILE A 104 1.45 -5.17 -13.02
N ARG A 105 2.22 -6.18 -12.63
CA ARG A 105 2.71 -7.25 -13.51
C ARG A 105 1.64 -8.27 -13.90
N ASP A 106 0.62 -8.48 -13.08
CA ASP A 106 -0.53 -9.32 -13.42
C ASP A 106 -1.53 -8.52 -14.27
N MET A 107 -1.12 -8.26 -15.52
CA MET A 107 -1.85 -7.44 -16.47
C MET A 107 -3.23 -8.00 -16.77
N ARG A 108 -3.33 -9.32 -16.87
CA ARG A 108 -4.57 -10.00 -17.20
C ARG A 108 -5.62 -9.80 -16.12
N SER A 109 -5.29 -10.04 -14.85
CA SER A 109 -6.25 -9.87 -13.74
C SER A 109 -6.72 -8.42 -13.62
N ILE A 110 -5.81 -7.44 -13.81
CA ILE A 110 -6.15 -6.01 -13.80
C ILE A 110 -7.11 -5.68 -14.95
N ALA A 111 -6.79 -6.11 -16.17
CA ALA A 111 -7.60 -5.83 -17.35
C ALA A 111 -8.98 -6.48 -17.27
N GLU A 112 -9.07 -7.75 -16.88
CA GLU A 112 -10.34 -8.47 -16.68
C GLU A 112 -11.21 -7.78 -15.62
N ALA A 113 -10.62 -7.33 -14.51
CA ALA A 113 -11.37 -6.62 -13.48
C ALA A 113 -12.00 -5.32 -14.01
N ILE A 114 -11.25 -4.53 -14.79
CA ILE A 114 -11.73 -3.26 -15.36
C ILE A 114 -12.83 -3.51 -16.40
N VAL A 115 -12.61 -4.46 -17.31
CA VAL A 115 -13.56 -4.79 -18.39
C VAL A 115 -14.89 -5.32 -17.85
N ASN A 116 -14.86 -6.07 -16.74
CA ASN A 116 -16.03 -6.71 -16.15
C ASN A 116 -16.85 -5.80 -15.20
N VAL A 117 -16.46 -4.53 -15.01
CA VAL A 117 -17.22 -3.59 -14.18
C VAL A 117 -18.59 -3.31 -14.78
N HIS A 118 -19.63 -3.52 -14.01
CA HIS A 118 -21.01 -3.20 -14.40
C HIS A 118 -21.73 -2.41 -13.28
N PRO A 119 -22.44 -1.32 -13.64
CA PRO A 119 -22.41 -0.65 -14.94
C PRO A 119 -21.02 -0.11 -15.28
N LYS A 120 -20.72 0.09 -16.56
CA LYS A 120 -19.42 0.66 -16.99
C LYS A 120 -19.16 1.97 -16.27
N SER A 121 -17.95 2.12 -15.76
CA SER A 121 -17.52 3.29 -15.00
C SER A 121 -16.25 3.89 -15.59
N GLN A 122 -16.15 5.22 -15.49
CA GLN A 122 -14.95 5.99 -15.81
C GLN A 122 -14.31 6.59 -14.55
N ASP A 123 -14.76 6.15 -13.37
CA ASP A 123 -14.19 6.57 -12.10
C ASP A 123 -12.90 5.80 -11.80
N PRO A 124 -11.74 6.48 -11.76
CA PRO A 124 -10.46 5.81 -11.48
C PRO A 124 -10.41 5.18 -10.07
N LYS A 125 -11.16 5.72 -9.10
CA LYS A 125 -11.21 5.16 -7.74
C LYS A 125 -11.91 3.80 -7.73
N LEU A 126 -13.06 3.71 -8.39
CA LEU A 126 -13.80 2.46 -8.51
C LEU A 126 -12.99 1.42 -9.28
N LEU A 127 -12.40 1.80 -10.41
CA LEU A 127 -11.58 0.91 -11.22
C LEU A 127 -10.33 0.42 -10.47
N THR A 128 -9.70 1.27 -9.68
CA THR A 128 -8.60 0.86 -8.79
C THR A 128 -9.07 -0.14 -7.74
N THR A 129 -10.24 0.08 -7.15
CA THR A 129 -10.81 -0.81 -6.14
C THR A 129 -11.06 -2.21 -6.70
N VAL A 130 -11.69 -2.34 -7.86
CA VAL A 130 -11.94 -3.66 -8.47
C VAL A 130 -10.64 -4.34 -8.93
N ALA A 131 -9.67 -3.59 -9.43
CA ALA A 131 -8.35 -4.12 -9.73
C ALA A 131 -7.65 -4.68 -8.48
N ARG A 132 -7.67 -3.94 -7.36
CA ARG A 132 -7.13 -4.42 -6.08
C ARG A 132 -7.81 -5.70 -5.60
N GLN A 133 -9.14 -5.77 -5.69
CA GLN A 133 -9.91 -6.96 -5.30
C GLN A 133 -9.53 -8.18 -6.15
N SER A 134 -9.29 -8.00 -7.45
CA SER A 134 -8.80 -9.09 -8.30
C SER A 134 -7.39 -9.55 -7.93
N LEU A 135 -6.57 -8.64 -7.41
CA LEU A 135 -5.19 -8.89 -6.97
C LEU A 135 -5.07 -9.30 -5.48
N ARG A 136 -6.18 -9.49 -4.77
CA ARG A 136 -6.21 -9.67 -3.31
C ARG A 136 -5.26 -10.75 -2.80
N ARG A 137 -5.14 -11.87 -3.50
CA ARG A 137 -4.23 -12.96 -3.11
C ARG A 137 -2.77 -12.51 -3.16
N MET A 138 -2.38 -11.83 -4.23
CA MET A 138 -1.04 -11.30 -4.39
C MET A 138 -0.74 -10.22 -3.34
N ILE A 139 -1.68 -9.30 -3.11
CA ILE A 139 -1.53 -8.22 -2.12
C ILE A 139 -1.32 -8.81 -0.72
N VAL A 140 -2.21 -9.71 -0.28
CA VAL A 140 -2.12 -10.32 1.04
C VAL A 140 -0.87 -11.18 1.18
N GLN A 141 -0.49 -11.93 0.14
CA GLN A 141 0.74 -12.72 0.16
C GLN A 141 1.99 -11.84 0.27
N SER A 142 2.02 -10.68 -0.38
CA SER A 142 3.15 -9.75 -0.28
C SER A 142 3.31 -9.15 1.13
N ILE A 143 2.20 -9.00 1.87
CA ILE A 143 2.18 -8.45 3.23
C ILE A 143 2.45 -9.51 4.29
N CYS A 144 1.75 -10.64 4.23
CA CYS A 144 1.71 -11.68 5.26
C CYS A 144 2.44 -12.96 4.88
N GLY A 145 2.99 -13.06 3.66
CA GLY A 145 3.56 -14.31 3.18
C GLY A 145 2.51 -15.43 3.11
N ASN A 146 2.90 -16.62 3.55
CA ASN A 146 2.04 -17.80 3.52
C ASN A 146 1.25 -18.04 4.82
N GLU A 147 1.31 -17.11 5.77
CA GLU A 147 0.58 -17.25 7.05
C GLU A 147 -0.92 -17.41 6.81
N SER A 148 -1.54 -18.31 7.56
CA SER A 148 -3.00 -18.55 7.48
C SER A 148 -3.80 -17.49 8.23
N GLU A 149 -3.20 -16.91 9.26
CA GLU A 149 -3.82 -15.86 10.09
C GLU A 149 -3.27 -14.49 9.73
N ILE A 150 -4.18 -13.53 9.60
CA ILE A 150 -3.86 -12.13 9.33
C ILE A 150 -4.14 -11.32 10.59
N PRO A 151 -3.11 -10.77 11.24
CA PRO A 151 -3.31 -9.85 12.36
C PRO A 151 -3.81 -8.50 11.81
N VAL A 152 -4.95 -8.03 12.30
CA VAL A 152 -5.56 -6.79 11.82
C VAL A 152 -5.84 -5.82 12.97
N ILE A 153 -5.68 -4.55 12.66
CA ILE A 153 -6.13 -3.41 13.44
C ILE A 153 -7.50 -3.01 12.86
N THR A 154 -8.47 -2.75 13.71
CA THR A 154 -9.80 -2.27 13.29
C THR A 154 -10.04 -0.86 13.82
N LEU A 155 -11.01 -0.16 13.21
CA LEU A 155 -11.55 1.07 13.79
C LEU A 155 -12.57 0.76 14.88
N ASP A 156 -12.70 1.66 15.83
CA ASP A 156 -13.86 1.68 16.73
C ASP A 156 -15.14 1.78 15.89
N PRO A 157 -16.21 1.02 16.21
CA PRO A 157 -17.44 1.00 15.44
C PRO A 157 -18.10 2.37 15.27
N ASP A 158 -18.08 3.22 16.29
CA ASP A 158 -18.70 4.54 16.23
C ASP A 158 -17.90 5.47 15.32
N LEU A 159 -16.57 5.40 15.38
CA LEU A 159 -15.69 6.13 14.45
C LEU A 159 -15.88 5.63 13.00
N GLU A 160 -15.95 4.33 12.80
CA GLU A 160 -16.16 3.77 11.45
C GLU A 160 -17.48 4.25 10.84
N GLN A 161 -18.57 4.24 11.61
CA GLN A 161 -19.86 4.75 11.16
C GLN A 161 -19.84 6.25 10.87
N LEU A 162 -19.17 7.05 11.71
CA LEU A 162 -19.02 8.49 11.50
C LEU A 162 -18.31 8.76 10.16
N LEU A 163 -17.20 8.07 9.91
CA LEU A 163 -16.43 8.21 8.67
C LEU A 163 -17.22 7.74 7.45
N LEU A 164 -17.95 6.63 7.55
CA LEU A 164 -18.81 6.13 6.46
C LEU A 164 -19.88 7.13 6.05
N LYS A 165 -20.59 7.72 7.01
CA LYS A 165 -21.60 8.75 6.73
C LYS A 165 -20.99 9.93 6.00
N SER A 166 -19.82 10.36 6.40
CA SER A 166 -19.11 11.49 5.80
C SER A 166 -18.66 11.21 4.38
N VAL A 167 -18.09 10.04 4.12
CA VAL A 167 -17.70 9.64 2.76
C VAL A 167 -18.93 9.57 1.84
N GLN A 168 -20.06 9.03 2.32
CA GLN A 168 -21.30 8.97 1.56
C GLN A 168 -21.86 10.37 1.24
N GLN A 169 -21.80 11.31 2.19
CA GLN A 169 -22.21 12.70 1.97
C GLN A 169 -21.32 13.42 0.97
N SER A 170 -20.00 13.22 1.05
CA SER A 170 -19.04 13.81 0.11
C SER A 170 -19.23 13.31 -1.32
N GLN A 171 -19.54 12.03 -1.49
CA GLN A 171 -19.84 11.45 -2.81
C GLN A 171 -21.11 12.05 -3.45
N GLN A 172 -22.13 12.35 -2.64
CA GLN A 172 -23.38 12.97 -3.12
C GLN A 172 -23.20 14.44 -3.49
N SER A 173 -22.29 15.16 -2.81
CA SER A 173 -22.06 16.60 -3.03
C SER A 173 -20.90 16.91 -3.98
N GLY A 174 -20.23 15.91 -4.56
CA GLY A 174 -19.09 16.10 -5.47
C GLY A 174 -17.84 16.71 -4.80
N GLY A 175 -17.79 16.65 -3.46
CA GLY A 175 -16.68 17.15 -2.66
C GLY A 175 -15.46 16.24 -2.64
N GLN A 176 -14.32 16.78 -2.21
CA GLN A 176 -13.13 15.99 -1.95
C GLN A 176 -13.33 15.14 -0.69
N GLU A 177 -13.10 13.82 -0.81
CA GLU A 177 -13.07 12.91 0.33
C GLU A 177 -11.76 13.10 1.08
N ASP A 178 -11.80 13.83 2.19
CA ASP A 178 -10.67 14.01 3.07
C ASP A 178 -11.12 13.83 4.54
N ILE A 179 -10.45 12.94 5.27
CA ILE A 179 -10.73 12.69 6.68
C ILE A 179 -10.52 13.95 7.52
N GLY A 180 -9.54 14.78 7.15
CA GLY A 180 -9.27 16.04 7.84
C GLY A 180 -10.40 17.08 7.75
N LEU A 181 -11.32 16.95 6.77
CA LEU A 181 -12.50 17.80 6.66
C LEU A 181 -13.69 17.32 7.53
N VAL A 182 -13.61 16.07 7.98
CA VAL A 182 -14.71 15.37 8.66
C VAL A 182 -14.48 15.27 10.15
N LEU A 183 -13.25 15.04 10.55
CA LEU A 183 -12.86 14.91 11.95
C LEU A 183 -12.33 16.23 12.48
N GLU A 184 -12.63 16.50 13.76
CA GLU A 184 -11.98 17.59 14.48
C GLU A 184 -10.46 17.36 14.53
N PRO A 185 -9.62 18.43 14.49
CA PRO A 185 -8.17 18.31 14.47
C PRO A 185 -7.61 17.41 15.59
N ASN A 186 -8.18 17.50 16.79
CA ASN A 186 -7.79 16.65 17.91
C ASN A 186 -8.07 15.17 17.68
N MET A 187 -9.14 14.83 16.96
CA MET A 187 -9.47 13.45 16.61
C MET A 187 -8.53 12.92 15.53
N VAL A 188 -8.15 13.77 14.58
CA VAL A 188 -7.15 13.45 13.54
C VAL A 188 -5.82 13.08 14.18
N GLU A 189 -5.33 13.92 15.10
CA GLU A 189 -4.07 13.66 15.81
C GLU A 189 -4.13 12.40 16.68
N LYS A 190 -5.23 12.18 17.38
CA LYS A 190 -5.44 10.97 18.19
C LYS A 190 -5.44 9.71 17.32
N LEU A 191 -6.16 9.73 16.21
CA LEU A 191 -6.22 8.62 15.27
C LEU A 191 -4.84 8.32 14.69
N GLN A 192 -4.12 9.34 14.24
CA GLN A 192 -2.77 9.19 13.70
C GLN A 192 -1.82 8.59 14.74
N ARG A 193 -1.83 9.10 15.98
CA ARG A 193 -1.00 8.58 17.07
C ARG A 193 -1.34 7.13 17.41
N SER A 194 -2.63 6.80 17.54
CA SER A 194 -3.08 5.44 17.85
C SER A 194 -2.70 4.43 16.76
N LEU A 195 -2.76 4.85 15.49
CA LEU A 195 -2.29 4.04 14.37
C LEU A 195 -0.76 3.85 14.40
N GLN A 196 0.01 4.91 14.65
CA GLN A 196 1.47 4.83 14.79
C GLN A 196 1.90 3.90 15.91
N GLU A 197 1.27 4.01 17.09
CA GLU A 197 1.53 3.12 18.22
C GLU A 197 1.21 1.65 17.90
N SER A 198 0.13 1.43 17.16
CA SER A 198 -0.27 0.08 16.71
C SER A 198 0.71 -0.49 15.70
N VAL A 199 1.21 0.33 14.78
CA VAL A 199 2.26 -0.06 13.82
C VAL A 199 3.54 -0.45 14.57
N GLN A 200 4.01 0.39 15.48
CA GLN A 200 5.21 0.10 16.27
C GLN A 200 5.08 -1.21 17.08
N ARG A 201 3.92 -1.44 17.67
CA ARG A 201 3.65 -2.68 18.43
C ARG A 201 3.73 -3.92 17.52
N GLN A 202 3.17 -3.86 16.31
CA GLN A 202 3.24 -4.97 15.35
C GLN A 202 4.68 -5.20 14.86
N GLU A 203 5.42 -4.12 14.59
CA GLU A 203 6.83 -4.21 14.19
C GLU A 203 7.69 -4.86 15.28
N MET A 204 7.48 -4.51 16.55
CA MET A 204 8.19 -5.15 17.69
C MET A 204 7.91 -6.65 17.77
N LEU A 205 6.74 -7.10 17.31
CA LEU A 205 6.37 -8.52 17.24
C LEU A 205 6.84 -9.20 15.94
N GLY A 206 7.50 -8.46 15.04
CA GLY A 206 7.90 -8.95 13.72
C GLY A 206 6.72 -9.26 12.80
N LYS A 207 5.57 -8.61 13.03
CA LYS A 207 4.32 -8.80 12.27
C LYS A 207 3.97 -7.55 11.46
N PRO A 208 3.30 -7.71 10.31
CA PRO A 208 2.82 -6.57 9.54
C PRO A 208 1.71 -5.82 10.30
N ALA A 209 1.64 -4.50 10.10
CA ALA A 209 0.55 -3.67 10.57
C ALA A 209 -0.49 -3.50 9.45
N ILE A 210 -1.69 -4.01 9.66
CA ILE A 210 -2.78 -4.01 8.69
C ILE A 210 -4.01 -3.38 9.32
N LEU A 211 -4.46 -2.27 8.75
CA LEU A 211 -5.76 -1.67 9.10
C LEU A 211 -6.83 -2.26 8.18
N LEU A 212 -7.79 -2.95 8.75
CA LEU A 212 -8.91 -3.57 8.04
C LEU A 212 -10.17 -2.73 8.21
N VAL A 213 -10.73 -2.28 7.08
CA VAL A 213 -11.87 -1.35 7.06
C VAL A 213 -12.90 -1.73 5.99
N SER A 214 -14.06 -1.11 6.05
CA SER A 214 -15.06 -1.24 4.98
C SER A 214 -14.56 -0.65 3.65
N GLY A 215 -15.05 -1.22 2.53
CA GLY A 215 -14.61 -0.86 1.19
C GLY A 215 -14.58 0.63 0.88
N PRO A 216 -15.67 1.39 1.18
CA PRO A 216 -15.71 2.84 0.94
C PRO A 216 -14.67 3.65 1.71
N LEU A 217 -14.26 3.18 2.89
CA LEU A 217 -13.26 3.86 3.72
C LEU A 217 -11.82 3.58 3.32
N ARG A 218 -11.57 2.45 2.67
CA ARG A 218 -10.22 2.02 2.35
C ARG A 218 -9.38 3.07 1.60
N PRO A 219 -9.84 3.66 0.48
CA PRO A 219 -9.04 4.64 -0.26
C PRO A 219 -8.76 5.90 0.56
N VAL A 220 -9.74 6.35 1.33
CA VAL A 220 -9.66 7.56 2.16
C VAL A 220 -8.66 7.37 3.29
N LEU A 221 -8.71 6.22 3.97
CA LEU A 221 -7.79 5.87 5.04
C LEU A 221 -6.38 5.54 4.55
N ALA A 222 -6.24 4.93 3.38
CA ALA A 222 -4.95 4.74 2.74
C ALA A 222 -4.27 6.08 2.43
N LYS A 223 -5.03 7.04 1.90
CA LYS A 223 -4.54 8.40 1.68
C LYS A 223 -4.15 9.08 3.00
N PHE A 224 -4.98 8.97 4.03
CA PHE A 224 -4.69 9.51 5.36
C PHE A 224 -3.39 8.92 5.94
N ALA A 225 -3.24 7.60 5.90
CA ALA A 225 -2.04 6.92 6.38
C ALA A 225 -0.78 7.34 5.63
N SER A 226 -0.87 7.62 4.32
CA SER A 226 0.28 8.04 3.52
C SER A 226 0.92 9.36 3.98
N TYR A 227 0.19 10.19 4.71
CA TYR A 227 0.67 11.49 5.21
C TYR A 227 1.34 11.45 6.58
N GLY A 228 1.33 10.32 7.28
CA GLY A 228 1.95 10.33 8.60
C GLY A 228 2.02 9.01 9.34
N VAL A 229 1.54 7.92 8.74
CA VAL A 229 1.63 6.58 9.34
C VAL A 229 2.37 5.65 8.40
N GLU A 230 3.69 5.63 8.53
CA GLU A 230 4.52 4.76 7.69
C GLU A 230 4.28 3.28 8.01
N ARG A 231 4.46 2.42 7.00
CA ARG A 231 4.39 0.94 7.09
C ARG A 231 3.04 0.39 7.54
N LEU A 232 1.96 1.17 7.40
CA LEU A 232 0.60 0.71 7.59
C LEU A 232 0.01 0.28 6.25
N HIS A 233 -0.45 -0.97 6.18
CA HIS A 233 -1.22 -1.48 5.04
C HIS A 233 -2.71 -1.29 5.32
N VAL A 234 -3.44 -0.67 4.41
CA VAL A 234 -4.89 -0.48 4.54
C VAL A 234 -5.61 -1.42 3.57
N LEU A 235 -6.35 -2.37 4.11
CA LEU A 235 -7.12 -3.36 3.35
C LEU A 235 -8.62 -3.21 3.63
N SER A 236 -9.43 -3.53 2.63
CA SER A 236 -10.87 -3.71 2.82
C SER A 236 -11.20 -5.18 3.09
N TYR A 237 -12.39 -5.44 3.66
CA TYR A 237 -12.88 -6.80 3.86
C TYR A 237 -12.93 -7.62 2.56
N GLN A 238 -13.24 -6.98 1.42
CA GLN A 238 -13.30 -7.62 0.11
C GLN A 238 -11.91 -8.01 -0.44
N GLU A 239 -10.85 -7.44 0.11
CA GLU A 239 -9.45 -7.75 -0.27
C GLU A 239 -8.87 -8.91 0.55
N ILE A 240 -9.62 -9.47 1.51
CA ILE A 240 -9.19 -10.64 2.27
C ILE A 240 -9.54 -11.91 1.50
N PRO A 241 -8.56 -12.77 1.18
CA PRO A 241 -8.83 -14.06 0.53
C PRO A 241 -9.60 -15.03 1.45
N ASP A 242 -10.46 -15.85 0.85
CA ASP A 242 -11.34 -16.79 1.57
C ASP A 242 -10.60 -17.85 2.40
N ASN A 243 -9.35 -18.13 2.07
CA ASN A 243 -8.49 -19.09 2.76
C ASN A 243 -7.69 -18.48 3.93
N LYS A 244 -7.94 -17.23 4.29
CA LYS A 244 -7.27 -16.53 5.38
C LYS A 244 -8.21 -16.28 6.54
N GLN A 245 -7.70 -16.39 7.75
CA GLN A 245 -8.41 -16.07 8.99
C GLN A 245 -7.94 -14.71 9.52
N ILE A 246 -8.86 -13.94 10.06
CA ILE A 246 -8.58 -12.61 10.62
C ILE A 246 -8.48 -12.72 12.14
N THR A 247 -7.43 -12.16 12.71
CA THR A 247 -7.25 -12.01 14.15
C THR A 247 -7.14 -10.52 14.49
N ILE A 248 -8.10 -9.99 15.25
CA ILE A 248 -8.08 -8.59 15.67
C ILE A 248 -7.07 -8.43 16.80
N VAL A 249 -6.04 -7.61 16.57
CA VAL A 249 -4.96 -7.36 17.54
C VAL A 249 -5.08 -6.00 18.23
N ALA A 250 -5.80 -5.06 17.63
CA ALA A 250 -6.08 -3.75 18.22
C ALA A 250 -7.34 -3.13 17.61
N SER A 251 -7.98 -2.22 18.36
CA SER A 251 -9.02 -1.32 17.87
C SER A 251 -8.58 0.11 18.16
N VAL A 252 -8.73 1.00 17.20
CA VAL A 252 -8.29 2.40 17.28
C VAL A 252 -9.45 3.36 17.11
N GLY A 253 -9.34 4.54 17.73
CA GLY A 253 -10.35 5.59 17.59
C GLY A 253 -11.32 5.72 18.76
N GLN A 254 -10.98 5.14 19.93
CA GLN A 254 -11.68 5.37 21.20
C GLN A 254 -11.32 6.72 21.82
#